data_d1f90758faccc605129619ca6aac2372
#
_entry.id   d1f90758faccc605129619ca6aac2372
#
_cell.length_a   1.000
_cell.length_b   1.000
_cell.length_c   1.000
_cell.angle_alpha   90.00
_cell.angle_beta   90.00
_cell.angle_gamma   90.00
#
_symmetry.space_group_name_H-M   'P 1'
#
loop_
_entity.id
_entity.type
_entity.pdbx_description
1 polymer ?
#
loop_
_entity_poly.entity_id
_entity_poly.type
_entity_poly.pdbx_seq_one_letter_code
_entity_poly.pdbx_strand_id
1 'polypeptide(L)'
;MKRRLISLLCVLSMVGLCLCGCQPRPADPDAYHFQISQQENGTYTIEVSSAEGDQLYVRSRMPRQPECLALTRDLLQIVGDSDDGSRWTVFCHVTAGKRSEAFGNYVAANKTKVAYVDYRSNAYQLFEQDMFDETVYQQATALSGLVVNEHGAPTVEAVLSGERLTVTYPTAAGDVTITMAMPK
;
A
#
# COMPACT_ATOMS: atom_id res chain seq x y z
N MET A 1 -29.61 21.20 -44.25
CA MET A 1 -29.53 20.26 -43.13
C MET A 1 -28.07 19.86 -42.86
N LYS A 2 -27.19 20.75 -42.33
CA LYS A 2 -25.76 20.47 -42.05
C LYS A 2 -25.21 21.32 -40.87
N ARG A 3 -26.00 21.59 -39.81
CA ARG A 3 -25.55 22.42 -38.66
C ARG A 3 -25.86 21.85 -37.27
N ARG A 4 -26.16 20.54 -37.12
CA ARG A 4 -26.47 19.95 -35.81
C ARG A 4 -25.57 18.79 -35.36
N LEU A 5 -24.44 18.55 -36.03
CA LEU A 5 -23.54 17.41 -35.72
C LEU A 5 -22.25 17.82 -35.01
N ILE A 6 -22.00 19.09 -34.77
CA ILE A 6 -20.74 19.57 -34.15
C ILE A 6 -20.88 19.77 -32.64
N SER A 7 -22.11 19.84 -32.11
CA SER A 7 -22.32 20.13 -30.67
C SER A 7 -22.28 18.90 -29.76
N LEU A 8 -22.24 17.68 -30.31
CA LEU A 8 -22.26 16.45 -29.51
C LEU A 8 -20.86 15.87 -29.21
N LEU A 9 -19.82 16.37 -29.91
CA LEU A 9 -18.45 15.87 -29.73
C LEU A 9 -17.67 16.60 -28.63
N CYS A 10 -18.11 17.75 -28.16
CA CYS A 10 -17.44 18.53 -27.10
C CYS A 10 -17.88 18.19 -25.68
N VAL A 11 -18.92 17.39 -25.47
CA VAL A 11 -19.41 17.03 -24.12
C VAL A 11 -18.78 15.74 -23.61
N LEU A 12 -18.22 14.90 -24.49
CA LEU A 12 -17.58 13.64 -24.09
C LEU A 12 -16.11 13.76 -23.69
N SER A 13 -15.49 14.94 -23.86
CA SER A 13 -14.07 15.14 -23.52
C SER A 13 -13.84 15.80 -22.16
N MET A 14 -14.87 16.09 -21.36
CA MET A 14 -14.72 16.74 -20.04
C MET A 14 -14.97 15.83 -18.82
N VAL A 15 -15.21 14.55 -19.00
CA VAL A 15 -15.41 13.60 -17.87
C VAL A 15 -14.13 12.81 -17.54
N GLY A 16 -13.04 13.03 -18.27
CA GLY A 16 -11.78 12.26 -18.11
C GLY A 16 -10.71 12.89 -17.21
N LEU A 17 -10.98 13.96 -16.45
CA LEU A 17 -9.90 14.77 -15.85
C LEU A 17 -10.06 15.07 -14.36
N CYS A 18 -10.59 14.17 -13.54
CA CYS A 18 -10.61 14.36 -12.07
C CYS A 18 -10.43 13.07 -11.27
N LEU A 19 -9.56 12.15 -11.70
CA LEU A 19 -9.06 11.07 -10.86
C LEU A 19 -7.52 11.13 -10.75
N CYS A 20 -6.96 12.31 -10.54
CA CYS A 20 -5.59 12.45 -10.07
C CYS A 20 -5.54 12.25 -8.54
N GLY A 21 -6.00 11.10 -8.06
CA GLY A 21 -5.44 10.54 -6.85
C GLY A 21 -3.97 10.29 -7.17
N CYS A 22 -3.06 10.79 -6.32
CA CYS A 22 -1.63 10.53 -6.46
C CYS A 22 -1.41 9.03 -6.38
N GLN A 23 -1.47 8.34 -7.52
CA GLN A 23 -1.07 6.93 -7.58
C GLN A 23 0.42 6.87 -7.28
N PRO A 24 0.86 5.96 -6.42
CA PRO A 24 2.26 5.72 -6.19
C PRO A 24 2.96 5.48 -7.53
N ARG A 25 4.10 6.14 -7.74
CA ARG A 25 4.90 5.96 -8.95
C ARG A 25 6.01 4.96 -8.69
N PRO A 26 6.46 4.21 -9.71
CA PRO A 26 7.69 3.46 -9.60
C PRO A 26 8.81 4.34 -9.07
N ALA A 27 9.54 3.87 -8.06
CA ALA A 27 10.62 4.62 -7.45
C ALA A 27 11.88 4.56 -8.33
N ASP A 28 12.59 5.69 -8.39
CA ASP A 28 13.92 5.75 -9.00
C ASP A 28 14.95 5.15 -8.03
N PRO A 29 15.69 4.09 -8.43
CA PRO A 29 16.71 3.47 -7.57
C PRO A 29 17.74 4.44 -7.03
N ASP A 30 18.20 5.39 -7.85
CA ASP A 30 19.23 6.36 -7.44
C ASP A 30 18.69 7.36 -6.42
N ALA A 31 17.43 7.79 -6.57
CA ALA A 31 16.80 8.74 -5.65
C ALA A 31 16.47 8.13 -4.28
N TYR A 32 16.21 6.82 -4.24
CA TYR A 32 15.82 6.09 -3.02
C TYR A 32 16.87 5.11 -2.55
N HIS A 33 18.08 5.13 -3.13
CA HIS A 33 19.21 4.33 -2.73
C HIS A 33 18.89 2.83 -2.56
N PHE A 34 18.21 2.23 -3.56
CA PHE A 34 17.91 0.81 -3.54
C PHE A 34 18.44 0.08 -4.77
N GLN A 35 18.75 -1.21 -4.60
CA GLN A 35 19.12 -2.10 -5.66
C GLN A 35 18.31 -3.40 -5.60
N ILE A 36 17.84 -3.87 -6.75
CA ILE A 36 17.22 -5.19 -6.91
C ILE A 36 18.13 -6.02 -7.78
N SER A 37 18.49 -7.22 -7.30
CA SER A 37 19.30 -8.19 -8.04
C SER A 37 18.58 -9.53 -8.16
N GLN A 38 18.67 -10.16 -9.34
CA GLN A 38 18.20 -11.53 -9.53
C GLN A 38 19.39 -12.48 -9.27
N GLN A 39 19.15 -13.51 -8.49
CA GLN A 39 20.11 -14.55 -8.15
C GLN A 39 20.10 -15.66 -9.21
N GLU A 40 21.15 -16.47 -9.27
CA GLU A 40 21.26 -17.60 -10.22
C GLU A 40 20.13 -18.63 -10.10
N ASN A 41 19.56 -18.80 -8.91
CA ASN A 41 18.43 -19.67 -8.64
C ASN A 41 17.06 -19.07 -9.02
N GLY A 42 17.03 -17.89 -9.67
CA GLY A 42 15.83 -17.20 -10.12
C GLY A 42 15.14 -16.37 -9.04
N THR A 43 15.61 -16.39 -7.79
CA THR A 43 15.05 -15.53 -6.73
C THR A 43 15.62 -14.11 -6.80
N TYR A 44 14.98 -13.19 -6.07
CA TYR A 44 15.39 -11.79 -6.03
C TYR A 44 15.89 -11.39 -4.64
N THR A 45 16.79 -10.42 -4.63
CA THR A 45 17.24 -9.72 -3.43
C THR A 45 17.00 -8.23 -3.63
N ILE A 46 16.49 -7.56 -2.59
CA ILE A 46 16.45 -6.10 -2.51
C ILE A 46 17.35 -5.63 -1.38
N GLU A 47 18.08 -4.57 -1.62
CA GLU A 47 18.89 -3.85 -0.64
C GLU A 47 18.52 -2.38 -0.69
N VAL A 48 18.29 -1.75 0.46
CA VAL A 48 17.96 -0.33 0.60
C VAL A 48 18.92 0.30 1.59
N SER A 49 19.48 1.43 1.23
CA SER A 49 20.35 2.22 2.11
C SER A 49 19.73 3.58 2.43
N SER A 50 20.18 4.18 3.52
CA SER A 50 19.89 5.59 3.82
C SER A 50 20.62 6.50 2.84
N ALA A 51 20.25 7.78 2.83
CA ALA A 51 20.98 8.81 2.08
C ALA A 51 22.45 8.96 2.53
N GLU A 52 22.78 8.52 3.74
CA GLU A 52 24.13 8.52 4.32
C GLU A 52 24.90 7.23 4.02
N GLY A 53 24.24 6.24 3.40
CA GLY A 53 24.84 4.95 3.00
C GLY A 53 24.66 3.82 4.00
N ASP A 54 23.97 4.04 5.13
CA ASP A 54 23.68 2.99 6.10
C ASP A 54 22.63 2.01 5.55
N GLN A 55 22.84 0.72 5.77
CA GLN A 55 21.91 -0.32 5.35
C GLN A 55 20.60 -0.23 6.17
N LEU A 56 19.48 0.09 5.53
CA LEU A 56 18.16 0.16 6.14
C LEU A 56 17.39 -1.16 6.05
N TYR A 57 17.46 -1.81 4.90
CA TYR A 57 16.67 -2.99 4.64
C TYR A 57 17.36 -3.92 3.66
N VAL A 58 17.34 -5.21 3.96
CA VAL A 58 17.75 -6.28 3.04
C VAL A 58 16.74 -7.42 3.13
N ARG A 59 16.30 -7.90 1.98
CA ARG A 59 15.51 -9.13 1.89
C ARG A 59 15.94 -9.92 0.68
N SER A 60 16.26 -11.19 0.90
CA SER A 60 16.71 -12.14 -0.12
C SER A 60 15.67 -13.26 -0.33
N ARG A 61 15.90 -14.08 -1.36
CA ARG A 61 15.10 -15.26 -1.70
C ARG A 61 13.63 -14.95 -1.98
N MET A 62 13.33 -13.78 -2.51
CA MET A 62 11.96 -13.46 -2.94
C MET A 62 11.66 -14.23 -4.23
N PRO A 63 10.48 -14.89 -4.33
CA PRO A 63 10.11 -15.67 -5.52
C PRO A 63 9.83 -14.80 -6.75
N ARG A 64 9.52 -13.51 -6.53
CA ARG A 64 9.26 -12.52 -7.57
C ARG A 64 10.01 -11.23 -7.29
N GLN A 65 10.22 -10.45 -8.35
CA GLN A 65 10.78 -9.11 -8.22
C GLN A 65 9.84 -8.23 -7.39
N PRO A 66 10.34 -7.57 -6.31
CA PRO A 66 9.52 -6.66 -5.52
C PRO A 66 9.19 -5.40 -6.31
N GLU A 67 8.04 -4.81 -5.99
CA GLU A 67 7.63 -3.49 -6.48
C GLU A 67 8.17 -2.41 -5.53
N CYS A 68 8.78 -1.37 -6.07
CA CYS A 68 9.27 -0.22 -5.31
C CYS A 68 8.52 1.03 -5.77
N LEU A 69 7.80 1.66 -4.86
CA LEU A 69 6.90 2.78 -5.13
C LEU A 69 7.28 4.00 -4.31
N ALA A 70 7.37 5.15 -4.95
CA ALA A 70 7.61 6.43 -4.29
C ALA A 70 6.29 6.99 -3.75
N LEU A 71 6.12 7.00 -2.43
CA LEU A 71 4.97 7.66 -1.78
C LEU A 71 5.20 9.16 -1.59
N THR A 72 6.42 9.53 -1.25
CA THR A 72 6.88 10.93 -1.19
C THR A 72 8.30 11.01 -1.71
N ARG A 73 8.91 12.20 -1.66
CA ARG A 73 10.32 12.40 -2.04
C ARG A 73 11.30 11.51 -1.27
N ASP A 74 10.98 11.19 -0.01
CA ASP A 74 11.90 10.51 0.92
C ASP A 74 11.35 9.16 1.42
N LEU A 75 10.11 8.81 1.06
CA LEU A 75 9.40 7.63 1.55
C LEU A 75 9.20 6.61 0.43
N LEU A 76 9.92 5.50 0.52
CA LEU A 76 9.85 4.34 -0.34
C LEU A 76 8.91 3.30 0.25
N GLN A 77 7.97 2.82 -0.53
CA GLN A 77 7.17 1.63 -0.25
C GLN A 77 7.73 0.46 -1.06
N ILE A 78 7.97 -0.66 -0.41
CA ILE A 78 8.43 -1.91 -1.01
C ILE A 78 7.35 -2.94 -0.80
N VAL A 79 6.90 -3.56 -1.89
CA VAL A 79 5.89 -4.62 -1.86
C VAL A 79 6.48 -5.87 -2.48
N GLY A 80 6.36 -6.99 -1.78
CA GLY A 80 6.86 -8.26 -2.26
C GLY A 80 6.01 -9.43 -1.83
N ASP A 81 6.31 -10.60 -2.41
CA ASP A 81 5.66 -11.86 -2.10
C ASP A 81 6.60 -12.76 -1.29
N SER A 82 6.04 -13.55 -0.40
CA SER A 82 6.73 -14.63 0.31
C SER A 82 6.55 -15.97 -0.43
N ASP A 83 7.31 -16.99 -0.05
CA ASP A 83 7.24 -18.32 -0.68
C ASP A 83 5.88 -19.00 -0.53
N ASP A 84 5.12 -18.66 0.52
CA ASP A 84 3.74 -19.13 0.77
C ASP A 84 2.69 -18.35 -0.02
N GLY A 85 3.11 -17.38 -0.86
CA GLY A 85 2.23 -16.52 -1.65
C GLY A 85 1.63 -15.35 -0.87
N SER A 86 1.97 -15.18 0.41
CA SER A 86 1.53 -14.01 1.17
C SER A 86 2.26 -12.75 0.68
N ARG A 87 1.53 -11.64 0.63
CA ARG A 87 2.07 -10.34 0.23
C ARG A 87 2.44 -9.53 1.48
N TRP A 88 3.57 -8.86 1.42
CA TRP A 88 4.05 -8.00 2.49
C TRP A 88 4.42 -6.61 1.95
N THR A 89 4.38 -5.63 2.82
CA THR A 89 4.76 -4.24 2.53
C THR A 89 5.69 -3.71 3.62
N VAL A 90 6.77 -3.05 3.22
CA VAL A 90 7.73 -2.38 4.11
C VAL A 90 7.90 -0.95 3.62
N PHE A 91 8.10 -0.03 4.54
CA PHE A 91 8.39 1.37 4.25
C PHE A 91 9.80 1.73 4.70
N CYS A 92 10.51 2.49 3.86
CA CYS A 92 11.82 3.04 4.18
C CYS A 92 11.81 4.56 3.99
N HIS A 93 12.13 5.30 5.05
CA HIS A 93 12.35 6.75 4.97
C HIS A 93 13.85 7.00 4.81
N VAL A 94 14.30 7.16 3.57
CA VAL A 94 15.74 7.12 3.22
C VAL A 94 16.55 8.25 3.86
N THR A 95 16.00 9.45 3.96
CA THR A 95 16.70 10.58 4.59
C THR A 95 16.67 10.54 6.12
N ALA A 96 15.64 9.94 6.73
CA ALA A 96 15.57 9.77 8.18
C ALA A 96 16.26 8.50 8.69
N GLY A 97 16.76 7.64 7.80
CA GLY A 97 17.39 6.38 8.17
C GLY A 97 16.45 5.42 8.89
N LYS A 98 15.14 5.45 8.58
CA LYS A 98 14.12 4.64 9.26
C LYS A 98 13.53 3.58 8.37
N ARG A 99 13.22 2.44 8.97
CA ARG A 99 12.51 1.33 8.33
C ARG A 99 11.33 0.90 9.21
N SER A 100 10.19 0.60 8.58
CA SER A 100 9.05 -0.03 9.27
C SER A 100 9.27 -1.52 9.50
N GLU A 101 8.42 -2.14 10.30
CA GLU A 101 8.17 -3.57 10.23
C GLU A 101 7.53 -3.96 8.90
N ALA A 102 7.37 -5.26 8.65
CA ALA A 102 6.66 -5.77 7.49
C ALA A 102 5.17 -5.91 7.80
N PHE A 103 4.33 -5.27 7.00
CA PHE A 103 2.88 -5.35 7.12
C PHE A 103 2.32 -6.36 6.11
N GLY A 104 1.66 -7.41 6.62
CA GLY A 104 0.81 -8.28 5.81
C GLY A 104 -0.54 -7.62 5.54
N ASN A 105 -1.24 -8.06 4.47
CA ASN A 105 -2.58 -7.55 4.11
C ASN A 105 -2.68 -6.02 4.19
N TYR A 106 -1.69 -5.35 3.62
CA TYR A 106 -1.62 -3.90 3.52
C TYR A 106 -2.87 -3.34 2.83
N VAL A 107 -3.40 -2.24 3.36
CA VAL A 107 -4.62 -1.59 2.88
C VAL A 107 -4.32 -0.21 2.31
N ALA A 108 -3.70 0.67 3.10
CA ALA A 108 -3.38 2.03 2.69
C ALA A 108 -2.26 2.62 3.57
N ALA A 109 -1.61 3.66 3.07
CA ALA A 109 -0.70 4.47 3.88
C ALA A 109 -0.78 5.95 3.47
N ASN A 110 -0.49 6.82 4.43
CA ASN A 110 -0.14 8.21 4.18
C ASN A 110 1.36 8.44 4.50
N LYS A 111 1.77 9.66 4.80
CA LYS A 111 3.19 9.98 5.06
C LYS A 111 3.72 9.43 6.40
N THR A 112 2.85 9.16 7.34
CA THR A 112 3.22 8.81 8.73
C THR A 112 2.55 7.55 9.24
N LYS A 113 1.42 7.16 8.65
CA LYS A 113 0.60 6.05 9.13
C LYS A 113 0.37 5.00 8.07
N VAL A 114 0.17 3.77 8.53
CA VAL A 114 -0.18 2.61 7.71
C VAL A 114 -1.45 1.97 8.24
N ALA A 115 -2.30 1.52 7.34
CA ALA A 115 -3.46 0.68 7.62
C ALA A 115 -3.28 -0.71 7.00
N TYR A 116 -3.55 -1.75 7.76
CA TYR A 116 -3.44 -3.15 7.35
C TYR A 116 -4.48 -4.01 8.08
N VAL A 117 -4.80 -5.17 7.53
CA VAL A 117 -5.71 -6.12 8.16
C VAL A 117 -4.91 -7.25 8.81
N ASP A 118 -5.24 -7.56 10.06
CA ASP A 118 -4.64 -8.68 10.77
C ASP A 118 -5.70 -9.48 11.54
N TYR A 119 -5.41 -10.75 11.81
CA TYR A 119 -6.27 -11.64 12.60
C TYR A 119 -5.78 -11.70 14.03
N ARG A 120 -6.44 -10.97 14.91
CA ARG A 120 -6.13 -10.93 16.35
C ARG A 120 -7.40 -11.14 17.19
N SER A 121 -7.26 -11.78 18.34
CA SER A 121 -8.37 -12.00 19.27
C SER A 121 -9.58 -12.71 18.63
N ASN A 122 -9.33 -13.69 17.75
CA ASN A 122 -10.33 -14.46 17.02
C ASN A 122 -11.22 -13.63 16.06
N ALA A 123 -10.72 -12.48 15.60
CA ALA A 123 -11.41 -11.64 14.62
C ALA A 123 -10.43 -10.95 13.67
N TYR A 124 -10.87 -10.71 12.45
CA TYR A 124 -10.16 -9.79 11.57
C TYR A 124 -10.38 -8.35 12.03
N GLN A 125 -9.30 -7.60 12.09
CA GLN A 125 -9.30 -6.20 12.50
C GLN A 125 -8.51 -5.38 11.50
N LEU A 126 -9.02 -4.19 11.19
CA LEU A 126 -8.27 -3.15 10.49
C LEU A 126 -7.47 -2.39 11.54
N PHE A 127 -6.15 -2.49 11.45
CA PHE A 127 -5.21 -1.74 12.25
C PHE A 127 -4.81 -0.47 11.51
N GLU A 128 -4.70 0.60 12.25
CA GLU A 128 -4.05 1.84 11.84
C GLU A 128 -2.99 2.17 12.89
N GLN A 129 -1.77 2.38 12.46
CA GLN A 129 -0.66 2.71 13.37
C GLN A 129 0.32 3.68 12.75
N ASP A 130 1.20 4.26 13.60
CA ASP A 130 2.38 4.96 13.09
C ASP A 130 3.24 4.00 12.26
N MET A 131 3.75 4.47 11.14
CA MET A 131 4.44 3.64 10.16
C MET A 131 5.78 3.09 10.68
N PHE A 132 6.44 3.82 11.58
CA PHE A 132 7.79 3.51 12.05
C PHE A 132 7.86 3.18 13.53
N ASP A 133 6.77 3.42 14.29
CA ASP A 133 6.72 3.18 15.74
C ASP A 133 5.28 2.93 16.21
N GLU A 134 4.91 1.67 16.36
CA GLU A 134 3.58 1.27 16.82
C GLU A 134 3.24 1.77 18.23
N THR A 135 4.25 2.12 19.04
CA THR A 135 4.04 2.61 20.42
C THR A 135 3.53 4.06 20.44
N VAL A 136 3.75 4.82 19.38
CA VAL A 136 3.31 6.22 19.26
C VAL A 136 1.80 6.31 19.02
N TYR A 137 1.29 5.46 18.15
CA TYR A 137 -0.14 5.44 17.80
C TYR A 137 -0.53 4.08 17.26
N GLN A 138 -1.58 3.49 17.81
CA GLN A 138 -2.24 2.31 17.25
C GLN A 138 -3.74 2.36 17.54
N GLN A 139 -4.53 2.11 16.52
CA GLN A 139 -5.98 1.95 16.62
C GLN A 139 -6.40 0.67 15.88
N ALA A 140 -7.42 -0.02 16.39
CA ALA A 140 -7.98 -1.21 15.75
C ALA A 140 -9.49 -1.08 15.63
N THR A 141 -10.02 -1.47 14.46
CA THR A 141 -11.45 -1.52 14.17
C THR A 141 -11.83 -2.93 13.73
N ALA A 142 -12.77 -3.57 14.41
CA ALA A 142 -13.21 -4.91 14.05
C ALA A 142 -13.91 -4.91 12.67
N LEU A 143 -13.52 -5.86 11.82
CA LEU A 143 -14.16 -6.14 10.53
C LEU A 143 -15.17 -7.30 10.72
N SER A 144 -16.29 -6.98 11.36
CA SER A 144 -17.29 -7.97 11.75
C SER A 144 -17.88 -8.70 10.54
N GLY A 145 -17.79 -10.02 10.54
CA GLY A 145 -18.33 -10.86 9.48
C GLY A 145 -17.54 -10.86 8.18
N LEU A 146 -16.31 -10.32 8.17
CA LEU A 146 -15.45 -10.34 6.99
C LEU A 146 -15.30 -11.78 6.47
N VAL A 147 -15.52 -11.94 5.15
CA VAL A 147 -15.32 -13.19 4.44
C VAL A 147 -13.95 -13.19 3.78
N VAL A 148 -13.17 -14.23 4.02
CA VAL A 148 -11.86 -14.41 3.37
C VAL A 148 -12.02 -15.10 2.02
N ASN A 149 -11.05 -14.94 1.14
CA ASN A 149 -11.00 -15.64 -0.14
C ASN A 149 -10.67 -17.15 0.05
N GLU A 150 -10.62 -17.89 -1.04
CA GLU A 150 -10.32 -19.32 -1.05
C GLU A 150 -8.94 -19.70 -0.47
N HIS A 151 -8.02 -18.74 -0.36
CA HIS A 151 -6.69 -18.90 0.23
C HIS A 151 -6.64 -18.44 1.70
N GLY A 152 -7.78 -18.08 2.30
CA GLY A 152 -7.87 -17.62 3.69
C GLY A 152 -7.39 -16.17 3.90
N ALA A 153 -7.13 -15.43 2.82
CA ALA A 153 -6.71 -14.04 2.92
C ALA A 153 -7.90 -13.07 2.94
N PRO A 154 -7.86 -12.02 3.77
CA PRO A 154 -8.88 -10.97 3.76
C PRO A 154 -8.82 -10.20 2.44
N THR A 155 -9.98 -10.01 1.82
CA THR A 155 -10.12 -9.15 0.63
C THR A 155 -10.81 -7.86 1.05
N VAL A 156 -10.11 -6.74 0.94
CA VAL A 156 -10.66 -5.42 1.24
C VAL A 156 -10.33 -4.46 0.12
N GLU A 157 -11.26 -3.58 -0.19
CA GLU A 157 -11.05 -2.45 -1.07
C GLU A 157 -10.91 -1.19 -0.23
N ALA A 158 -9.95 -0.34 -0.56
CA ALA A 158 -9.70 0.86 0.21
C ALA A 158 -9.46 2.09 -0.66
N VAL A 159 -10.00 3.22 -0.21
CA VAL A 159 -9.76 4.52 -0.80
C VAL A 159 -9.32 5.49 0.29
N LEU A 160 -8.10 6.02 0.16
CA LEU A 160 -7.59 7.09 1.03
C LEU A 160 -7.75 8.42 0.30
N SER A 161 -8.58 9.30 0.86
CA SER A 161 -8.80 10.66 0.34
C SER A 161 -8.51 11.69 1.43
N GLY A 162 -7.38 12.38 1.30
CA GLY A 162 -6.89 13.27 2.34
C GLY A 162 -6.57 12.51 3.63
N GLU A 163 -7.33 12.79 4.69
CA GLU A 163 -7.21 12.13 5.99
C GLU A 163 -8.37 11.15 6.27
N ARG A 164 -9.13 10.79 5.25
CA ARG A 164 -10.25 9.85 5.36
C ARG A 164 -9.93 8.56 4.63
N LEU A 165 -9.88 7.46 5.37
CA LEU A 165 -9.78 6.11 4.84
C LEU A 165 -11.18 5.49 4.81
N THR A 166 -11.61 5.08 3.62
CA THR A 166 -12.84 4.31 3.41
C THR A 166 -12.45 2.89 3.03
N VAL A 167 -12.94 1.90 3.75
CA VAL A 167 -12.66 0.48 3.53
C VAL A 167 -13.96 -0.25 3.31
N THR A 168 -14.04 -1.00 2.22
CA THR A 168 -15.16 -1.87 1.88
C THR A 168 -14.69 -3.32 1.91
N TYR A 169 -15.46 -4.19 2.58
CA TYR A 169 -15.14 -5.61 2.71
C TYR A 169 -16.38 -6.48 2.59
N PRO A 170 -16.26 -7.70 2.01
CA PRO A 170 -17.39 -8.61 1.84
C PRO A 170 -17.77 -9.27 3.16
N THR A 171 -19.08 -9.44 3.36
CA THR A 171 -19.66 -10.27 4.42
C THR A 171 -20.69 -11.24 3.85
N ALA A 172 -21.15 -12.21 4.63
CA ALA A 172 -22.21 -13.12 4.20
C ALA A 172 -23.54 -12.42 3.88
N ALA A 173 -23.74 -11.20 4.40
CA ALA A 173 -24.95 -10.38 4.18
C ALA A 173 -24.78 -9.33 3.06
N GLY A 174 -23.60 -9.27 2.42
CA GLY A 174 -23.22 -8.26 1.42
C GLY A 174 -22.05 -7.41 1.87
N ASP A 175 -21.67 -6.44 1.05
CA ASP A 175 -20.52 -5.59 1.33
C ASP A 175 -20.81 -4.58 2.46
N VAL A 176 -19.84 -4.43 3.34
CA VAL A 176 -19.85 -3.45 4.43
C VAL A 176 -18.80 -2.39 4.16
N THR A 177 -19.17 -1.13 4.30
CA THR A 177 -18.25 0.00 4.16
C THR A 177 -18.09 0.71 5.51
N ILE A 178 -16.86 0.89 5.93
CA ILE A 178 -16.49 1.70 7.10
C ILE A 178 -15.65 2.89 6.66
N THR A 179 -15.73 3.98 7.42
CA THR A 179 -14.91 5.16 7.18
C THR A 179 -14.27 5.58 8.49
N MET A 180 -12.96 5.81 8.45
CA MET A 180 -12.20 6.25 9.60
C MET A 180 -11.31 7.45 9.25
N ALA A 181 -10.92 8.22 10.26
CA ALA A 181 -9.91 9.24 10.09
C ALA A 181 -8.53 8.57 10.11
N MET A 182 -7.66 8.98 9.20
CA MET A 182 -6.24 8.60 9.15
C MET A 182 -5.41 9.89 9.18
N PRO A 183 -5.32 10.54 10.37
CA PRO A 183 -4.68 11.85 10.50
C PRO A 183 -3.19 11.79 10.15
N LYS A 184 -2.65 12.93 9.71
CA LYS A 184 -1.24 13.07 9.34
C LYS A 184 -0.33 13.07 10.54
#